data_76f9128bccde35dfaba571a986e0a89f
#
_entry.id   76f9128bccde35dfaba571a986e0a89f
#
_cell.length_a   1.000
_cell.length_b   1.000
_cell.length_c   1.000
_cell.angle_alpha   90.00
_cell.angle_beta   90.00
_cell.angle_gamma   90.00
#
_symmetry.space_group_name_H-M   'P 1'
#
loop_
_entity.id
_entity.type
_entity.pdbx_description
1 polymer ?
#
loop_
_entity_poly.entity_id
_entity_poly.type
_entity_poly.pdbx_seq_one_letter_code
_entity_poly.pdbx_strand_id
1 'polypeptide(L)'
;MNKNIGIFSFGRKQSQRCPNKMLRPFSDTTLTDILLPKLSFFNERAFFAGYESEFREKCNQHGVRFVQRVFNSVNIDGPITEVLAFLKKVEFEYFLIINGCLPFLTVQSINSFLVECQKNNYDSAFAVTLRNNFFISLDREPLNFDLNMKSINTKEIKPIYEFAHALYFFNKDYFFKHG
;
A
#
# COMPACT_ATOMS: atom_id res chain seq x y z
N MET A 1 -18.16 11.68 11.53
CA MET A 1 -17.78 12.67 10.49
C MET A 1 -17.34 11.93 9.25
N ASN A 2 -17.75 12.37 8.05
CA ASN A 2 -17.24 11.79 6.80
C ASN A 2 -15.82 12.31 6.59
N LYS A 3 -14.82 11.43 6.74
CA LYS A 3 -13.42 11.79 6.45
C LYS A 3 -13.25 12.06 4.96
N ASN A 4 -12.57 13.14 4.62
CA ASN A 4 -12.17 13.44 3.24
C ASN A 4 -10.93 12.60 2.88
N ILE A 5 -11.14 11.48 2.15
CA ILE A 5 -10.12 10.44 1.93
C ILE A 5 -9.71 10.38 0.46
N GLY A 6 -8.43 10.61 0.18
CA GLY A 6 -7.80 10.32 -1.10
C GLY A 6 -7.29 8.89 -1.17
N ILE A 7 -7.53 8.21 -2.29
CA ILE A 7 -7.13 6.82 -2.52
C ILE A 7 -6.07 6.82 -3.62
N PHE A 8 -4.90 6.25 -3.37
CA PHE A 8 -3.86 6.31 -4.37
C PHE A 8 -2.91 5.13 -4.38
N SER A 9 -2.22 5.01 -5.49
CA SER A 9 -1.01 4.24 -5.62
C SER A 9 0.09 5.09 -6.24
N PHE A 10 1.32 4.62 -6.17
CA PHE A 10 2.43 5.30 -6.81
C PHE A 10 3.44 4.31 -7.37
N GLY A 11 4.19 4.76 -8.39
CA GLY A 11 5.17 3.93 -9.07
C GLY A 11 6.39 4.71 -9.52
N ARG A 12 7.44 3.96 -9.85
CA ARG A 12 8.65 4.46 -10.52
C ARG A 12 9.19 3.37 -11.45
N LYS A 13 9.85 3.76 -12.55
CA LYS A 13 10.54 2.82 -13.45
C LYS A 13 11.79 2.24 -12.80
N GLN A 14 12.56 3.07 -12.13
CA GLN A 14 13.81 2.68 -11.51
C GLN A 14 13.56 2.00 -10.15
N SER A 15 13.31 0.71 -10.19
CA SER A 15 13.26 -0.15 -9.00
C SER A 15 14.54 -0.97 -8.93
N GLN A 16 15.29 -0.87 -7.84
CA GLN A 16 16.58 -1.58 -7.67
C GLN A 16 16.41 -3.11 -7.76
N ARG A 17 15.38 -3.67 -7.11
CA ARG A 17 15.11 -5.11 -7.07
C ARG A 17 14.52 -5.68 -8.36
N CYS A 18 13.72 -4.91 -9.07
CA CYS A 18 13.06 -5.31 -10.31
C CYS A 18 12.80 -4.07 -11.18
N PRO A 19 13.74 -3.70 -12.08
CA PRO A 19 13.56 -2.56 -12.97
C PRO A 19 12.29 -2.66 -13.80
N ASN A 20 11.61 -1.53 -13.97
CA ASN A 20 10.36 -1.41 -14.72
C ASN A 20 9.21 -2.30 -14.25
N LYS A 21 9.23 -2.83 -13.03
CA LYS A 21 8.26 -3.85 -12.58
C LYS A 21 6.79 -3.47 -12.83
N MET A 22 6.43 -2.19 -12.70
CA MET A 22 5.05 -1.72 -12.89
C MET A 22 4.61 -1.70 -14.36
N LEU A 23 5.56 -1.57 -15.29
CA LEU A 23 5.35 -1.49 -16.74
C LEU A 23 5.84 -2.72 -17.49
N ARG A 24 6.50 -3.66 -16.79
CA ARG A 24 6.98 -4.91 -17.38
C ARG A 24 5.80 -5.79 -17.76
N PRO A 25 5.86 -6.50 -18.91
CA PRO A 25 4.82 -7.47 -19.27
C PRO A 25 4.58 -8.49 -18.15
N PHE A 26 3.32 -8.68 -17.84
CA PHE A 26 2.78 -9.68 -16.91
C PHE A 26 1.70 -10.44 -17.67
N SER A 27 2.06 -11.51 -18.36
CA SER A 27 1.26 -12.11 -19.43
C SER A 27 0.98 -11.09 -20.54
N ASP A 28 -0.28 -10.81 -20.84
CA ASP A 28 -0.79 -9.87 -21.85
C ASP A 28 -1.04 -8.45 -21.31
N THR A 29 -0.66 -8.18 -20.08
CA THR A 29 -0.94 -6.91 -19.38
C THR A 29 0.30 -6.42 -18.61
N THR A 30 0.14 -5.40 -17.77
CA THR A 30 1.15 -4.92 -16.81
C THR A 30 0.53 -4.76 -15.42
N LEU A 31 1.36 -4.69 -14.37
CA LEU A 31 0.85 -4.40 -13.02
C LEU A 31 0.12 -3.06 -12.97
N THR A 32 0.53 -2.07 -13.76
CA THR A 32 -0.15 -0.78 -13.86
C THR A 32 -1.54 -0.93 -14.47
N ASP A 33 -1.69 -1.71 -15.56
CA ASP A 33 -2.98 -1.93 -16.22
C ASP A 33 -3.95 -2.75 -15.35
N ILE A 34 -3.44 -3.61 -14.46
CA ILE A 34 -4.26 -4.32 -13.47
C ILE A 34 -4.69 -3.38 -12.32
N LEU A 35 -3.84 -2.44 -11.94
CA LEU A 35 -4.07 -1.52 -10.83
C LEU A 35 -5.05 -0.39 -11.19
N LEU A 36 -4.87 0.24 -12.34
CA LEU A 36 -5.61 1.45 -12.71
C LEU A 36 -7.13 1.26 -12.74
N PRO A 37 -7.70 0.15 -13.25
CA PRO A 37 -9.15 -0.12 -13.14
C PRO A 37 -9.63 -0.20 -11.69
N LYS A 38 -8.79 -0.67 -10.76
CA LYS A 38 -9.14 -0.70 -9.32
C LYS A 38 -9.18 0.70 -8.73
N LEU A 39 -8.29 1.60 -9.16
CA LEU A 39 -8.31 3.01 -8.78
C LEU A 39 -9.51 3.74 -9.38
N SER A 40 -9.82 3.52 -10.67
CA SER A 40 -10.94 4.18 -11.35
C SER A 40 -12.29 3.90 -10.68
N PHE A 41 -12.45 2.76 -10.02
CA PHE A 41 -13.65 2.44 -9.23
C PHE A 41 -13.96 3.49 -8.15
N PHE A 42 -12.94 4.17 -7.62
CA PHE A 42 -13.11 5.19 -6.58
C PHE A 42 -13.28 6.61 -7.13
N ASN A 43 -13.38 6.76 -8.45
CA ASN A 43 -13.67 8.02 -9.16
C ASN A 43 -12.70 9.17 -8.78
N GLU A 44 -13.23 10.37 -8.55
CA GLU A 44 -12.48 11.60 -8.27
C GLU A 44 -11.59 11.54 -7.03
N ARG A 45 -11.87 10.62 -6.11
CA ARG A 45 -11.05 10.41 -4.92
C ARG A 45 -9.76 9.66 -5.20
N ALA A 46 -9.66 9.00 -6.36
CA ALA A 46 -8.52 8.16 -6.69
C ALA A 46 -7.53 8.84 -7.64
N PHE A 47 -6.25 8.55 -7.43
CA PHE A 47 -5.18 9.00 -8.31
C PHE A 47 -3.98 8.07 -8.29
N PHE A 48 -3.19 8.16 -9.34
CA PHE A 48 -1.88 7.51 -9.40
C PHE A 48 -0.77 8.56 -9.43
N ALA A 49 0.27 8.38 -8.62
CA ALA A 49 1.40 9.29 -8.55
C ALA A 49 2.64 8.68 -9.20
N GLY A 50 3.20 9.36 -10.20
CA GLY A 50 4.37 8.92 -10.93
C GLY A 50 5.21 10.09 -11.43
N TYR A 51 6.37 9.78 -11.99
CA TYR A 51 7.26 10.77 -12.63
C TYR A 51 7.25 10.61 -14.15
N GLU A 52 7.34 9.38 -14.62
CA GLU A 52 7.52 9.05 -16.04
C GLU A 52 6.21 9.20 -16.83
N SER A 53 6.33 9.63 -18.11
CA SER A 53 5.20 9.92 -19.01
C SER A 53 4.33 8.70 -19.28
N GLU A 54 4.92 7.51 -19.31
CA GLU A 54 4.21 6.24 -19.56
C GLU A 54 3.13 5.98 -18.50
N PHE A 55 3.37 6.35 -17.24
CA PHE A 55 2.34 6.24 -16.21
C PHE A 55 1.18 7.24 -16.44
N ARG A 56 1.51 8.45 -16.90
CA ARG A 56 0.49 9.45 -17.26
C ARG A 56 -0.38 8.97 -18.41
N GLU A 57 0.24 8.40 -19.45
CA GLU A 57 -0.46 7.87 -20.63
C GLU A 57 -1.44 6.75 -20.22
N LYS A 58 -0.97 5.80 -19.40
CA LYS A 58 -1.83 4.73 -18.87
C LYS A 58 -2.97 5.28 -17.98
N CYS A 59 -2.68 6.26 -17.13
CA CYS A 59 -3.73 6.91 -16.33
C CYS A 59 -4.81 7.54 -17.22
N ASN A 60 -4.42 8.23 -18.31
CA ASN A 60 -5.37 8.80 -19.26
C ASN A 60 -6.23 7.74 -19.93
N GLN A 61 -5.63 6.60 -20.34
CA GLN A 61 -6.36 5.47 -20.94
C GLN A 61 -7.41 4.87 -20.02
N HIS A 62 -7.15 4.87 -18.71
CA HIS A 62 -8.05 4.29 -17.70
C HIS A 62 -8.92 5.33 -16.96
N GLY A 63 -8.88 6.60 -17.36
CA GLY A 63 -9.63 7.67 -16.70
C GLY A 63 -9.24 7.92 -15.24
N VAL A 64 -8.00 7.64 -14.87
CA VAL A 64 -7.47 7.86 -13.52
C VAL A 64 -6.69 9.17 -13.47
N ARG A 65 -6.95 10.00 -12.46
CA ARG A 65 -6.19 11.23 -12.22
C ARG A 65 -4.72 10.90 -12.01
N PHE A 66 -3.83 11.60 -12.75
CA PHE A 66 -2.38 11.48 -12.58
C PHE A 66 -1.85 12.64 -11.72
N VAL A 67 -1.02 12.34 -10.73
CA VAL A 67 -0.31 13.31 -9.90
C VAL A 67 1.19 13.23 -10.20
N GLN A 68 1.76 14.32 -10.68
CA GLN A 68 3.19 14.40 -11.03
C GLN A 68 4.05 14.39 -9.76
N ARG A 69 4.94 13.44 -9.65
CA ARG A 69 6.02 13.42 -8.66
C ARG A 69 7.24 14.18 -9.17
N VAL A 70 8.04 14.73 -8.27
CA VAL A 70 9.33 15.33 -8.64
C VAL A 70 10.42 14.25 -8.73
N PHE A 71 11.43 14.47 -9.56
CA PHE A 71 12.50 13.51 -9.81
C PHE A 71 13.16 13.00 -8.52
N ASN A 72 13.47 13.89 -7.58
CA ASN A 72 14.09 13.52 -6.31
C ASN A 72 13.21 12.53 -5.50
N SER A 73 11.88 12.71 -5.49
CA SER A 73 10.99 11.82 -4.73
C SER A 73 10.85 10.40 -5.32
N VAL A 74 11.24 10.19 -6.58
CA VAL A 74 11.20 8.85 -7.22
C VAL A 74 12.54 8.13 -7.17
N ASN A 75 13.65 8.87 -7.03
CA ASN A 75 15.01 8.31 -7.01
C ASN A 75 15.59 8.14 -5.61
N ILE A 76 14.85 8.53 -4.56
CA ILE A 76 15.35 8.47 -3.20
C ILE A 76 14.88 7.17 -2.52
N ASP A 77 15.80 6.50 -1.83
CA ASP A 77 15.54 5.50 -0.81
C ASP A 77 15.70 6.18 0.57
N GLY A 78 14.99 7.30 0.74
CA GLY A 78 15.02 8.15 1.92
C GLY A 78 13.76 8.03 2.77
N PRO A 79 13.55 8.98 3.68
CA PRO A 79 12.37 9.02 4.53
C PRO A 79 11.08 8.95 3.71
N ILE A 80 10.12 8.18 4.19
CA ILE A 80 8.83 8.00 3.50
C ILE A 80 8.09 9.33 3.29
N THR A 81 8.29 10.30 4.18
CA THR A 81 7.74 11.66 4.06
C THR A 81 8.25 12.42 2.84
N GLU A 82 9.50 12.17 2.40
CA GLU A 82 10.04 12.73 1.16
C GLU A 82 9.50 12.00 -0.07
N VAL A 83 9.42 10.67 -0.01
CA VAL A 83 8.84 9.84 -1.07
C VAL A 83 7.40 10.25 -1.35
N LEU A 84 6.62 10.58 -0.32
CA LEU A 84 5.22 11.00 -0.38
C LEU A 84 5.00 12.53 -0.34
N ALA A 85 6.06 13.34 -0.49
CA ALA A 85 5.95 14.81 -0.40
C ALA A 85 4.93 15.43 -1.38
N PHE A 86 4.59 14.75 -2.49
CA PHE A 86 3.56 15.17 -3.43
C PHE A 86 2.17 15.27 -2.79
N LEU A 87 1.90 14.54 -1.69
CA LEU A 87 0.63 14.59 -0.98
C LEU A 87 0.34 15.95 -0.35
N LYS A 88 1.37 16.76 -0.07
CA LYS A 88 1.20 18.15 0.41
C LYS A 88 0.43 19.04 -0.56
N LYS A 89 0.43 18.67 -1.87
CA LYS A 89 -0.27 19.40 -2.94
C LYS A 89 -1.65 18.82 -3.26
N VAL A 90 -2.10 17.80 -2.53
CA VAL A 90 -3.37 17.11 -2.78
C VAL A 90 -4.33 17.42 -1.63
N GLU A 91 -5.55 17.83 -1.97
CA GLU A 91 -6.56 18.35 -1.03
C GLU A 91 -7.41 17.24 -0.39
N PHE A 92 -6.76 16.33 0.34
CA PHE A 92 -7.43 15.35 1.19
C PHE A 92 -6.84 15.39 2.60
N GLU A 93 -7.64 15.06 3.60
CA GLU A 93 -7.23 15.01 5.02
C GLU A 93 -6.62 13.65 5.37
N TYR A 94 -7.15 12.61 4.76
CA TYR A 94 -6.71 11.22 4.94
C TYR A 94 -6.31 10.62 3.61
N PHE A 95 -5.46 9.62 3.67
CA PHE A 95 -5.02 8.88 2.49
C PHE A 95 -5.09 7.37 2.70
N LEU A 96 -5.51 6.66 1.65
CA LEU A 96 -5.37 5.22 1.53
C LEU A 96 -4.37 4.91 0.41
N ILE A 97 -3.22 4.33 0.78
CA ILE A 97 -2.26 3.79 -0.18
C ILE A 97 -2.67 2.37 -0.58
N ILE A 98 -2.73 2.11 -1.87
CA ILE A 98 -2.87 0.77 -2.45
C ILE A 98 -1.51 0.35 -3.02
N ASN A 99 -0.98 -0.79 -2.57
CA ASN A 99 0.25 -1.33 -3.15
C ASN A 99 -0.03 -1.91 -4.55
N GLY A 100 0.46 -1.24 -5.58
CA GLY A 100 0.28 -1.65 -6.98
C GLY A 100 1.02 -2.94 -7.37
N CYS A 101 1.86 -3.50 -6.50
CA CYS A 101 2.57 -4.76 -6.76
C CYS A 101 1.74 -6.01 -6.41
N LEU A 102 0.47 -5.86 -6.01
CA LEU A 102 -0.42 -6.95 -5.61
C LEU A 102 -1.55 -7.12 -6.64
N PRO A 103 -1.32 -7.87 -7.72
CA PRO A 103 -2.30 -8.00 -8.82
C PRO A 103 -3.62 -8.64 -8.37
N PHE A 104 -3.59 -9.52 -7.38
CA PHE A 104 -4.78 -10.21 -6.86
C PHE A 104 -5.53 -9.45 -5.75
N LEU A 105 -5.05 -8.28 -5.32
CA LEU A 105 -5.80 -7.45 -4.39
C LEU A 105 -7.08 -6.93 -5.08
N THR A 106 -8.25 -7.27 -4.53
CA THR A 106 -9.53 -6.93 -5.15
C THR A 106 -10.05 -5.57 -4.72
N VAL A 107 -10.91 -4.95 -5.53
CA VAL A 107 -11.65 -3.72 -5.16
C VAL A 107 -12.50 -3.95 -3.90
N GLN A 108 -13.09 -5.14 -3.77
CA GLN A 108 -13.88 -5.49 -2.59
C GLN A 108 -13.03 -5.45 -1.31
N SER A 109 -11.83 -6.03 -1.32
CA SER A 109 -10.92 -6.00 -0.17
C SER A 109 -10.49 -4.57 0.18
N ILE A 110 -10.19 -3.74 -0.84
CA ILE A 110 -9.85 -2.32 -0.66
C ILE A 110 -11.01 -1.57 -0.01
N ASN A 111 -12.23 -1.75 -0.52
CA ASN A 111 -13.41 -1.07 -0.01
C ASN A 111 -13.77 -1.54 1.41
N SER A 112 -13.68 -2.83 1.70
CA SER A 112 -13.91 -3.37 3.05
C SER A 112 -12.94 -2.78 4.08
N PHE A 113 -11.65 -2.66 3.73
CA PHE A 113 -10.66 -2.01 4.58
C PHE A 113 -10.98 -0.52 4.82
N LEU A 114 -11.37 0.19 3.76
CA LEU A 114 -11.75 1.61 3.85
C LEU A 114 -12.97 1.82 4.76
N VAL A 115 -14.00 1.00 4.59
CA VAL A 115 -15.22 1.02 5.43
C VAL A 115 -14.86 0.78 6.89
N GLU A 116 -13.98 -0.19 7.17
CA GLU A 116 -13.53 -0.49 8.54
C GLU A 116 -12.79 0.70 9.16
N CYS A 117 -11.90 1.36 8.39
CA CYS A 117 -11.20 2.56 8.85
C CYS A 117 -12.16 3.72 9.18
N GLN A 118 -13.20 3.91 8.36
CA GLN A 118 -14.21 4.96 8.59
C GLN A 118 -15.12 4.64 9.78
N LYS A 119 -15.61 3.39 9.88
CA LYS A 119 -16.51 2.92 10.93
C LYS A 119 -15.88 3.10 12.31
N ASN A 120 -14.62 2.75 12.46
CA ASN A 120 -13.90 2.84 13.73
C ASN A 120 -13.16 4.17 13.93
N ASN A 121 -13.30 5.10 13.00
CA ASN A 121 -12.68 6.43 13.05
C ASN A 121 -11.16 6.40 13.26
N TYR A 122 -10.44 5.43 12.69
CA TYR A 122 -8.99 5.32 12.83
C TYR A 122 -8.27 6.51 12.23
N ASP A 123 -7.20 6.96 12.88
CA ASP A 123 -6.27 7.96 12.32
C ASP A 123 -5.17 7.32 11.49
N SER A 124 -4.83 6.08 11.79
CA SER A 124 -3.95 5.25 10.97
C SER A 124 -4.33 3.77 11.07
N ALA A 125 -4.12 3.04 10.00
CA ALA A 125 -4.33 1.59 9.93
C ALA A 125 -3.50 0.99 8.79
N PHE A 126 -3.18 -0.29 8.91
CA PHE A 126 -2.54 -1.05 7.84
C PHE A 126 -3.06 -2.48 7.81
N ALA A 127 -3.01 -3.09 6.63
CA ALA A 127 -3.44 -4.46 6.45
C ALA A 127 -2.39 -5.44 6.98
N VAL A 128 -2.87 -6.47 7.70
CA VAL A 128 -2.04 -7.55 8.23
C VAL A 128 -2.54 -8.90 7.79
N THR A 129 -1.66 -9.89 7.78
CA THR A 129 -1.99 -11.31 7.66
C THR A 129 -1.78 -11.97 9.01
N LEU A 130 -2.79 -12.68 9.51
CA LEU A 130 -2.65 -13.49 10.72
C LEU A 130 -1.89 -14.78 10.37
N ARG A 131 -0.76 -15.01 11.05
CA ARG A 131 0.06 -16.20 10.88
C ARG A 131 -0.04 -17.12 12.08
N ASN A 132 -0.62 -18.30 11.86
CA ASN A 132 -0.63 -19.41 12.81
C ASN A 132 0.52 -20.37 12.47
N ASN A 133 1.74 -19.97 12.82
CA ASN A 133 2.94 -20.77 12.60
C ASN A 133 3.95 -20.49 13.70
N PHE A 134 4.95 -21.37 13.86
CA PHE A 134 6.06 -21.18 14.79
C PHE A 134 7.06 -20.17 14.20
N PHE A 135 7.43 -19.17 14.99
CA PHE A 135 8.40 -18.15 14.60
C PHE A 135 9.57 -18.14 15.58
N ILE A 136 10.77 -18.06 15.03
CA ILE A 136 12.04 -18.04 15.75
C ILE A 136 12.79 -16.79 15.29
N SER A 137 13.42 -16.06 16.23
CA SER A 137 14.29 -14.92 15.93
C SER A 137 15.60 -15.38 15.27
N LEU A 138 16.39 -14.41 14.74
CA LEU A 138 17.73 -14.70 14.24
C LEU A 138 18.69 -15.21 15.35
N ASP A 139 18.42 -14.84 16.60
CA ASP A 139 19.16 -15.31 17.77
C ASP A 139 18.68 -16.69 18.26
N ARG A 140 17.84 -17.35 17.48
CA ARG A 140 17.27 -18.69 17.73
C ARG A 140 16.33 -18.77 18.92
N GLU A 141 15.79 -17.64 19.36
CA GLU A 141 14.77 -17.58 20.42
C GLU A 141 13.36 -17.69 19.85
N PRO A 142 12.44 -18.45 20.49
CA PRO A 142 11.06 -18.53 20.06
C PRO A 142 10.35 -17.19 20.25
N LEU A 143 9.54 -16.78 19.26
CA LEU A 143 8.81 -15.51 19.31
C LEU A 143 7.36 -15.67 19.80
N ASN A 144 6.74 -16.81 19.57
CA ASN A 144 5.32 -16.99 19.81
C ASN A 144 4.91 -18.39 20.36
N PHE A 145 5.89 -19.15 20.83
CA PHE A 145 5.66 -20.46 21.42
C PHE A 145 6.64 -20.73 22.57
N ASP A 146 6.32 -21.69 23.44
CA ASP A 146 7.19 -22.18 24.50
C ASP A 146 7.96 -23.40 24.00
N LEU A 147 9.30 -23.45 24.23
CA LEU A 147 10.12 -24.62 23.89
C LEU A 147 9.74 -25.88 24.70
N ASN A 148 9.08 -25.73 25.84
CA ASN A 148 8.62 -26.84 26.67
C ASN A 148 7.24 -27.38 26.27
N MET A 149 6.61 -26.82 25.25
CA MET A 149 5.29 -27.32 24.80
C MET A 149 5.39 -28.76 24.30
N LYS A 150 4.38 -29.56 24.65
CA LYS A 150 4.35 -30.98 24.32
C LYS A 150 3.73 -31.29 22.95
N SER A 151 3.16 -30.28 22.31
CA SER A 151 2.46 -30.39 21.03
C SER A 151 3.12 -29.52 19.98
N ILE A 152 3.16 -30.00 18.74
CA ILE A 152 3.53 -29.23 17.56
C ILE A 152 2.30 -28.66 16.82
N ASN A 153 1.13 -28.65 17.49
CA ASN A 153 -0.11 -28.20 16.91
C ASN A 153 -0.15 -26.66 16.88
N THR A 154 -0.20 -26.08 15.66
CA THR A 154 -0.24 -24.63 15.49
C THR A 154 -1.49 -23.95 16.05
N LYS A 155 -2.52 -24.70 16.44
CA LYS A 155 -3.71 -24.18 17.16
C LYS A 155 -3.41 -23.74 18.59
N GLU A 156 -2.33 -24.26 19.17
CA GLU A 156 -1.94 -24.01 20.57
C GLU A 156 -0.94 -22.85 20.72
N ILE A 157 -0.46 -22.29 19.61
CA ILE A 157 0.47 -21.17 19.62
C ILE A 157 -0.24 -19.82 19.56
N LYS A 158 0.42 -18.75 20.02
CA LYS A 158 -0.06 -17.39 19.88
C LYS A 158 0.16 -16.89 18.44
N PRO A 159 -0.89 -16.52 17.71
CA PRO A 159 -0.75 -16.00 16.35
C PRO A 159 0.09 -14.70 16.31
N ILE A 160 0.78 -14.48 15.20
CA ILE A 160 1.51 -13.23 14.93
C ILE A 160 0.87 -12.51 13.76
N TYR A 161 0.83 -11.18 13.83
CA TYR A 161 0.46 -10.33 12.71
C TYR A 161 1.70 -10.03 11.85
N GLU A 162 1.64 -10.42 10.58
CA GLU A 162 2.60 -10.05 9.56
C GLU A 162 2.04 -8.88 8.73
N PHE A 163 2.87 -7.88 8.44
CA PHE A 163 2.47 -6.81 7.52
C PHE A 163 2.16 -7.39 6.14
N ALA A 164 0.93 -7.21 5.67
CA ALA A 164 0.54 -7.65 4.33
C ALA A 164 1.13 -6.76 3.22
N HIS A 165 1.64 -5.57 3.58
CA HIS A 165 2.13 -4.55 2.64
C HIS A 165 1.15 -4.22 1.51
N ALA A 166 -0.16 -4.35 1.79
CA ALA A 166 -1.22 -4.19 0.80
C ALA A 166 -1.88 -2.81 0.84
N LEU A 167 -2.27 -2.38 2.03
CA LEU A 167 -3.06 -1.18 2.27
C LEU A 167 -2.52 -0.43 3.49
N TYR A 168 -2.41 0.90 3.36
CA TYR A 168 -2.00 1.79 4.44
C TYR A 168 -2.93 3.00 4.45
N PHE A 169 -3.56 3.25 5.59
CA PHE A 169 -4.45 4.37 5.82
C PHE A 169 -3.83 5.30 6.87
N PHE A 170 -3.87 6.62 6.65
CA PHE A 170 -3.29 7.58 7.57
C PHE A 170 -3.86 8.98 7.42
N ASN A 171 -3.83 9.75 8.53
CA ASN A 171 -4.06 11.18 8.53
C ASN A 171 -2.84 11.91 7.97
N LYS A 172 -3.05 12.85 7.02
CA LYS A 172 -1.98 13.57 6.32
C LYS A 172 -1.10 14.40 7.27
N ASP A 173 -1.73 15.19 8.12
CA ASP A 173 -1.00 16.13 8.99
C ASP A 173 -0.20 15.38 10.06
N TYR A 174 -0.79 14.33 10.63
CA TYR A 174 -0.09 13.48 11.58
C TYR A 174 1.12 12.81 10.92
N PHE A 175 0.95 12.27 9.70
CA PHE A 175 2.02 11.63 8.95
C PHE A 175 3.20 12.57 8.68
N PHE A 176 2.95 13.81 8.21
CA PHE A 176 4.04 14.74 7.92
C PHE A 176 4.69 15.34 9.18
N LYS A 177 4.04 15.25 10.32
CA LYS A 177 4.56 15.71 11.61
C LYS A 177 5.43 14.65 12.29
N HIS A 178 5.11 13.37 12.13
CA HIS A 178 5.71 12.29 12.94
C HIS A 178 6.47 11.24 12.11
N GLY A 179 6.34 11.19 10.79
CA GLY A 179 6.98 10.23 9.89
C GLY A 179 6.13 9.04 9.56
#